data_0cfb2423212b90a832c14fc7ee744b4f
#
_entry.id   0cfb2423212b90a832c14fc7ee744b4f
#
_cell.length_a   1.000
_cell.length_b   1.000
_cell.length_c   1.000
_cell.angle_alpha   90.00
_cell.angle_beta   90.00
_cell.angle_gamma   90.00
#
_symmetry.space_group_name_H-M   'P 1'
#
loop_
_entity.id
_entity.type
_entity.pdbx_description
1 polymer ?
#
loop_
_entity_poly.entity_id
_entity_poly.type
_entity_poly.pdbx_seq_one_letter_code
_entity_poly.pdbx_strand_id
1 'polypeptide(L)'
;MHPNVPAWRLSAAALLLALAALPAAAADKPCNDAGKSIDGVTTWAALAKAMHDYGHCDKGPTAEVFTEAILRVIISGWPKIADAGPILEKDAAFKNWLAKRLSSPDLSPQDTAEIRDLAKASCPKGQDKVCGELLSSVEMGRAISSPDLLLLQPLTPAPAPAKKP
;
A
#
# COMPACT_ATOMS: atom_id res chain seq x y z
N MET A 1 -71.56 17.87 -35.58
CA MET A 1 -70.25 18.26 -36.13
C MET A 1 -69.44 18.86 -35.02
N HIS A 2 -68.56 18.06 -34.39
CA HIS A 2 -67.67 18.51 -33.33
C HIS A 2 -66.24 18.53 -33.90
N PRO A 3 -65.50 19.67 -33.81
CA PRO A 3 -64.09 19.66 -34.18
C PRO A 3 -63.24 19.08 -33.04
N ASN A 4 -62.48 18.10 -33.44
CA ASN A 4 -61.50 17.41 -32.61
C ASN A 4 -60.29 18.31 -32.43
N VAL A 5 -60.00 18.75 -31.18
CA VAL A 5 -58.80 19.52 -30.86
C VAL A 5 -57.76 18.55 -30.33
N PRO A 6 -56.59 18.34 -30.93
CA PRO A 6 -55.53 17.52 -30.37
C PRO A 6 -54.85 18.28 -29.24
N ALA A 7 -54.91 17.76 -28.01
CA ALA A 7 -54.16 18.26 -26.89
C ALA A 7 -52.66 17.90 -27.02
N TRP A 8 -51.87 18.84 -27.42
CA TRP A 8 -50.41 18.78 -27.37
C TRP A 8 -50.00 18.97 -25.92
N ARG A 9 -49.74 17.87 -25.28
CA ARG A 9 -49.16 17.87 -23.95
C ARG A 9 -47.72 18.31 -24.06
N LEU A 10 -47.45 19.50 -23.57
CA LEU A 10 -46.10 20.02 -23.32
C LEU A 10 -45.47 19.11 -22.25
N SER A 11 -44.62 18.21 -22.71
CA SER A 11 -43.71 17.47 -21.80
C SER A 11 -42.64 18.44 -21.36
N ALA A 12 -42.78 18.97 -20.14
CA ALA A 12 -41.74 19.70 -19.47
C ALA A 12 -40.60 18.69 -19.20
N ALA A 13 -39.54 18.78 -20.00
CA ALA A 13 -38.28 18.08 -19.75
C ALA A 13 -37.69 18.68 -18.48
N ALA A 14 -37.88 17.95 -17.36
CA ALA A 14 -37.15 18.20 -16.13
C ALA A 14 -35.67 17.88 -16.37
N LEU A 15 -34.89 18.91 -16.61
CA LEU A 15 -33.44 18.85 -16.68
C LEU A 15 -32.92 18.60 -15.25
N LEU A 16 -32.77 17.33 -14.87
CA LEU A 16 -32.10 16.91 -13.64
C LEU A 16 -30.60 17.27 -13.83
N LEU A 17 -30.19 18.42 -13.29
CA LEU A 17 -28.79 18.72 -13.02
C LEU A 17 -28.31 17.69 -11.99
N ALA A 18 -27.70 16.61 -12.46
CA ALA A 18 -26.86 15.78 -11.65
C ALA A 18 -25.63 16.60 -11.25
N LEU A 19 -25.69 17.27 -10.09
CA LEU A 19 -24.50 17.75 -9.41
C LEU A 19 -23.65 16.51 -9.13
N ALA A 20 -22.66 16.27 -9.99
CA ALA A 20 -21.57 15.36 -9.69
C ALA A 20 -20.89 15.92 -8.43
N ALA A 21 -21.17 15.34 -7.28
CA ALA A 21 -20.42 15.57 -6.06
C ALA A 21 -18.99 15.08 -6.34
N LEU A 22 -18.12 16.01 -6.74
CA LEU A 22 -16.68 15.77 -6.75
C LEU A 22 -16.31 15.34 -5.33
N PRO A 23 -15.64 14.21 -5.15
CA PRO A 23 -15.12 13.85 -3.84
C PRO A 23 -14.25 15.03 -3.40
N ALA A 24 -14.65 15.68 -2.31
CA ALA A 24 -13.82 16.70 -1.68
C ALA A 24 -12.50 15.99 -1.34
N ALA A 25 -11.43 16.36 -2.03
CA ALA A 25 -10.10 15.91 -1.64
C ALA A 25 -9.93 16.33 -0.18
N ALA A 26 -9.76 15.35 0.71
CA ALA A 26 -9.53 15.63 2.11
C ALA A 26 -8.30 16.53 2.18
N ALA A 27 -8.46 17.72 2.75
CA ALA A 27 -7.34 18.65 2.88
C ALA A 27 -6.27 17.98 3.76
N ASP A 28 -5.04 17.99 3.28
CA ASP A 28 -3.88 17.47 3.99
C ASP A 28 -3.81 18.06 5.40
N LYS A 29 -3.63 17.22 6.41
CA LYS A 29 -3.51 17.67 7.80
C LYS A 29 -2.14 18.32 8.05
N PRO A 30 -2.06 19.31 8.96
CA PRO A 30 -0.80 19.94 9.29
C PRO A 30 0.22 18.93 9.83
N CYS A 31 1.49 19.03 9.39
CA CYS A 31 2.54 18.08 9.77
C CYS A 31 2.97 18.16 11.24
N ASN A 32 2.70 19.26 11.94
CA ASN A 32 3.04 19.43 13.36
C ASN A 32 2.34 18.42 14.28
N ASP A 33 1.18 17.86 13.86
CA ASP A 33 0.43 16.87 14.63
C ASP A 33 0.71 15.43 14.20
N ALA A 34 1.48 15.25 13.12
CA ALA A 34 1.74 13.96 12.51
C ALA A 34 2.35 12.96 13.49
N GLY A 35 3.46 13.32 14.16
CA GLY A 35 4.16 12.44 15.07
C GLY A 35 3.24 11.87 16.15
N LYS A 36 2.51 12.73 16.86
CA LYS A 36 1.57 12.32 17.91
C LYS A 36 0.45 11.43 17.39
N SER A 37 -0.03 11.70 16.17
CA SER A 37 -1.14 10.93 15.57
C SER A 37 -0.70 9.56 15.07
N ILE A 38 0.57 9.41 14.66
CA ILE A 38 1.13 8.17 14.12
C ILE A 38 1.65 7.26 15.25
N ASP A 39 2.18 7.84 16.32
CA ASP A 39 2.81 7.09 17.42
C ASP A 39 1.89 6.03 18.05
N GLY A 40 0.59 6.31 18.16
CA GLY A 40 -0.42 5.37 18.69
C GLY A 40 -0.94 4.31 17.71
N VAL A 41 -0.41 4.25 16.48
CA VAL A 41 -0.91 3.33 15.44
C VAL A 41 -0.47 1.89 15.70
N THR A 42 -1.46 0.98 15.80
CA THR A 42 -1.25 -0.45 16.10
C THR A 42 -2.04 -1.39 15.18
N THR A 43 -2.78 -0.86 14.19
CA THR A 43 -3.59 -1.66 13.27
C THR A 43 -3.38 -1.24 11.83
N TRP A 44 -3.61 -2.17 10.89
CA TRP A 44 -3.51 -1.91 9.45
C TRP A 44 -4.42 -0.77 8.98
N ALA A 45 -5.66 -0.74 9.44
CA ALA A 45 -6.60 0.32 9.09
C ALA A 45 -6.15 1.69 9.62
N ALA A 46 -5.61 1.74 10.84
CA ALA A 46 -5.09 2.98 11.41
C ALA A 46 -3.81 3.44 10.69
N LEU A 47 -2.95 2.50 10.25
CA LEU A 47 -1.75 2.83 9.48
C LEU A 47 -2.11 3.40 8.10
N ALA A 48 -3.06 2.79 7.39
CA ALA A 48 -3.55 3.31 6.12
C ALA A 48 -4.15 4.71 6.29
N LYS A 49 -4.98 4.91 7.34
CA LYS A 49 -5.52 6.23 7.65
C LYS A 49 -4.43 7.26 7.95
N ALA A 50 -3.42 6.89 8.73
CA ALA A 50 -2.31 7.78 9.07
C ALA A 50 -1.52 8.18 7.81
N MET A 51 -1.31 7.24 6.88
CA MET A 51 -0.69 7.54 5.58
C MET A 51 -1.52 8.53 4.76
N HIS A 52 -2.84 8.36 4.69
CA HIS A 52 -3.71 9.31 3.97
C HIS A 52 -3.74 10.70 4.62
N ASP A 53 -3.73 10.74 5.95
CA ASP A 53 -3.77 12.00 6.68
C ASP A 53 -2.41 12.75 6.65
N TYR A 54 -1.29 12.03 6.67
CA TYR A 54 0.05 12.58 6.93
C TYR A 54 1.16 12.08 6.01
N GLY A 55 0.85 11.28 4.98
CA GLY A 55 1.88 10.75 4.07
C GLY A 55 2.69 11.82 3.33
N HIS A 56 2.12 13.02 3.13
CA HIS A 56 2.82 14.17 2.59
C HIS A 56 3.88 14.74 3.56
N CYS A 57 3.79 14.39 4.85
CA CYS A 57 4.74 14.74 5.90
C CYS A 57 5.83 13.69 6.09
N ASP A 58 5.83 12.59 5.32
CA ASP A 58 6.74 11.45 5.47
C ASP A 58 8.19 11.79 5.08
N LYS A 59 8.85 12.58 5.92
CA LYS A 59 10.25 13.02 5.80
C LYS A 59 10.79 13.46 7.16
N GLY A 60 12.11 13.36 7.33
CA GLY A 60 12.77 13.73 8.59
C GLY A 60 12.18 12.98 9.79
N PRO A 61 11.97 13.63 10.95
CA PRO A 61 11.47 12.96 12.14
C PRO A 61 10.13 12.23 11.95
N THR A 62 9.24 12.73 11.08
CA THR A 62 7.96 12.09 10.80
C THR A 62 8.14 10.75 10.08
N ALA A 63 9.15 10.65 9.23
CA ALA A 63 9.48 9.39 8.56
C ALA A 63 9.93 8.31 9.56
N GLU A 64 10.67 8.67 10.60
CA GLU A 64 11.09 7.77 11.68
C GLU A 64 9.85 7.23 12.43
N VAL A 65 8.92 8.11 12.81
CA VAL A 65 7.68 7.71 13.49
C VAL A 65 6.83 6.80 12.61
N PHE A 66 6.77 7.04 11.30
CA PHE A 66 6.11 6.13 10.36
C PHE A 66 6.81 4.76 10.30
N THR A 67 8.15 4.74 10.29
CA THR A 67 8.90 3.47 10.31
C THR A 67 8.56 2.66 11.56
N GLU A 68 8.58 3.28 12.73
CA GLU A 68 8.20 2.61 13.98
C GLU A 68 6.76 2.10 13.97
N ALA A 69 5.81 2.88 13.43
CA ALA A 69 4.41 2.46 13.31
C ALA A 69 4.27 1.26 12.35
N ILE A 70 4.97 1.26 11.22
CA ILE A 70 5.00 0.15 10.26
C ILE A 70 5.54 -1.11 10.94
N LEU A 71 6.68 -1.03 11.61
CA LEU A 71 7.28 -2.16 12.30
C LEU A 71 6.37 -2.72 13.39
N ARG A 72 5.74 -1.85 14.18
CA ARG A 72 4.77 -2.24 15.20
C ARG A 72 3.57 -2.97 14.60
N VAL A 73 3.00 -2.46 13.51
CA VAL A 73 1.85 -3.07 12.85
C VAL A 73 2.22 -4.39 12.18
N ILE A 74 3.40 -4.50 11.56
CA ILE A 74 3.83 -5.73 10.90
C ILE A 74 4.34 -6.75 11.93
N ILE A 75 5.36 -6.42 12.71
CA ILE A 75 6.06 -7.36 13.57
C ILE A 75 5.20 -7.74 14.78
N SER A 76 4.83 -6.76 15.59
CA SER A 76 4.01 -7.02 16.78
C SER A 76 2.57 -7.41 16.43
N GLY A 77 2.06 -6.93 15.31
CA GLY A 77 0.74 -7.21 14.77
C GLY A 77 0.65 -8.43 13.85
N TRP A 78 1.73 -9.20 13.67
CA TRP A 78 1.77 -10.33 12.73
C TRP A 78 0.60 -11.31 12.83
N PRO A 79 0.09 -11.69 14.01
CA PRO A 79 -1.11 -12.52 14.11
C PRO A 79 -2.36 -11.97 13.44
N LYS A 80 -2.38 -10.67 13.12
CA LYS A 80 -3.47 -9.97 12.43
C LYS A 80 -3.11 -9.59 10.99
N ILE A 81 -2.12 -10.23 10.39
CA ILE A 81 -1.68 -9.94 9.02
C ILE A 81 -2.80 -10.11 7.99
N ALA A 82 -3.80 -10.94 8.28
CA ALA A 82 -4.98 -11.11 7.43
C ALA A 82 -5.77 -9.81 7.21
N ASP A 83 -5.71 -8.87 8.15
CA ASP A 83 -6.39 -7.59 8.05
C ASP A 83 -5.75 -6.69 6.97
N ALA A 84 -4.50 -6.94 6.60
CA ALA A 84 -3.79 -6.20 5.57
C ALA A 84 -4.35 -6.45 4.16
N GLY A 85 -4.71 -7.70 3.85
CA GLY A 85 -5.09 -8.13 2.51
C GLY A 85 -6.16 -7.24 1.86
N PRO A 86 -7.35 -7.10 2.46
CA PRO A 86 -8.42 -6.28 1.91
C PRO A 86 -8.06 -4.79 1.77
N ILE A 87 -7.17 -4.28 2.63
CA ILE A 87 -6.71 -2.88 2.59
C ILE A 87 -5.75 -2.70 1.41
N LEU A 88 -4.73 -3.55 1.28
CA LEU A 88 -3.75 -3.50 0.20
C LEU A 88 -4.37 -3.73 -1.19
N GLU A 89 -5.45 -4.50 -1.27
CA GLU A 89 -6.18 -4.71 -2.52
C GLU A 89 -6.99 -3.49 -2.98
N LYS A 90 -7.57 -2.76 -2.03
CA LYS A 90 -8.47 -1.64 -2.32
C LYS A 90 -7.77 -0.29 -2.36
N ASP A 91 -6.63 -0.18 -1.71
CA ASP A 91 -5.89 1.05 -1.51
C ASP A 91 -4.50 0.98 -2.15
N ALA A 92 -4.46 1.24 -3.46
CA ALA A 92 -3.21 1.24 -4.23
C ALA A 92 -2.21 2.31 -3.76
N ALA A 93 -2.69 3.44 -3.24
CA ALA A 93 -1.83 4.51 -2.74
C ALA A 93 -1.10 4.05 -1.48
N PHE A 94 -1.82 3.47 -0.52
CA PHE A 94 -1.26 2.91 0.69
C PHE A 94 -0.29 1.75 0.38
N LYS A 95 -0.68 0.83 -0.51
CA LYS A 95 0.16 -0.29 -0.94
C LYS A 95 1.51 0.19 -1.49
N ASN A 96 1.48 1.15 -2.42
CA ASN A 96 2.69 1.69 -3.05
C ASN A 96 3.57 2.44 -2.03
N TRP A 97 2.96 3.21 -1.14
CA TRP A 97 3.68 3.90 -0.08
C TRP A 97 4.35 2.90 0.87
N LEU A 98 3.62 1.87 1.32
CA LEU A 98 4.15 0.84 2.21
C LEU A 98 5.33 0.09 1.56
N ALA A 99 5.18 -0.33 0.30
CA ALA A 99 6.25 -0.99 -0.44
C ALA A 99 7.50 -0.11 -0.55
N LYS A 100 7.33 1.19 -0.83
CA LYS A 100 8.43 2.15 -0.85
C LYS A 100 9.11 2.27 0.52
N ARG A 101 8.34 2.31 1.62
CA ARG A 101 8.90 2.39 2.97
C ARG A 101 9.66 1.13 3.34
N LEU A 102 9.14 -0.05 3.02
CA LEU A 102 9.80 -1.34 3.29
C LEU A 102 11.03 -1.59 2.43
N SER A 103 11.15 -0.92 1.28
CA SER A 103 12.36 -0.96 0.44
C SER A 103 13.32 0.18 0.70
N SER A 104 13.05 1.04 1.69
CA SER A 104 13.93 2.16 2.04
C SER A 104 15.19 1.67 2.76
N PRO A 105 16.36 2.30 2.51
CA PRO A 105 17.57 2.05 3.28
C PRO A 105 17.45 2.49 4.76
N ASP A 106 16.40 3.23 5.12
CA ASP A 106 16.14 3.65 6.49
C ASP A 106 15.67 2.48 7.38
N LEU A 107 15.23 1.36 6.77
CA LEU A 107 14.86 0.15 7.50
C LEU A 107 16.13 -0.58 7.96
N SER A 108 16.23 -0.90 9.24
CA SER A 108 17.43 -1.57 9.75
C SER A 108 17.57 -2.98 9.14
N PRO A 109 18.80 -3.51 9.01
CA PRO A 109 19.01 -4.88 8.57
C PRO A 109 18.31 -5.93 9.45
N GLN A 110 18.19 -5.63 10.76
CA GLN A 110 17.50 -6.49 11.72
C GLN A 110 16.00 -6.53 11.46
N ASP A 111 15.35 -5.37 11.33
CA ASP A 111 13.91 -5.28 11.05
C ASP A 111 13.57 -5.93 9.71
N THR A 112 14.41 -5.68 8.69
CA THR A 112 14.30 -6.31 7.37
C THR A 112 14.36 -7.84 7.49
N ALA A 113 15.28 -8.39 8.30
CA ALA A 113 15.41 -9.82 8.52
C ALA A 113 14.18 -10.38 9.24
N GLU A 114 13.68 -9.69 10.26
CA GLU A 114 12.51 -10.12 11.03
C GLU A 114 11.25 -10.18 10.16
N ILE A 115 10.96 -9.14 9.38
CA ILE A 115 9.82 -9.14 8.45
C ILE A 115 9.95 -10.29 7.44
N ARG A 116 11.15 -10.48 6.87
CA ARG A 116 11.42 -11.57 5.94
C ARG A 116 11.15 -12.93 6.56
N ASP A 117 11.65 -13.17 7.78
CA ASP A 117 11.53 -14.46 8.45
C ASP A 117 10.06 -14.73 8.85
N LEU A 118 9.32 -13.72 9.29
CA LEU A 118 7.88 -13.82 9.50
C LEU A 118 7.15 -14.17 8.20
N ALA A 119 7.47 -13.50 7.09
CA ALA A 119 6.82 -13.74 5.80
C ALA A 119 7.12 -15.13 5.22
N LYS A 120 8.33 -15.68 5.45
CA LYS A 120 8.74 -17.00 4.94
C LYS A 120 8.31 -18.15 5.84
N ALA A 121 8.46 -18.01 7.15
CA ALA A 121 8.32 -19.12 8.08
C ALA A 121 6.99 -19.10 8.85
N SER A 122 6.34 -17.94 8.96
CA SER A 122 5.17 -17.74 9.81
C SER A 122 3.97 -17.17 9.05
N CYS A 123 3.96 -17.28 7.71
CA CYS A 123 2.84 -16.80 6.91
C CYS A 123 1.57 -17.61 7.24
N PRO A 124 0.48 -16.99 7.70
CA PRO A 124 -0.75 -17.71 7.98
C PRO A 124 -1.38 -18.24 6.70
N LYS A 125 -2.05 -19.38 6.82
CA LYS A 125 -2.74 -20.03 5.70
C LYS A 125 -3.69 -19.06 4.99
N GLY A 126 -3.57 -18.98 3.68
CA GLY A 126 -4.40 -18.11 2.84
C GLY A 126 -3.93 -16.65 2.78
N GLN A 127 -2.77 -16.31 3.38
CA GLN A 127 -2.20 -14.96 3.31
C GLN A 127 -0.95 -14.88 2.40
N ASP A 128 -0.73 -15.88 1.56
CA ASP A 128 0.46 -16.01 0.70
C ASP A 128 0.72 -14.75 -0.13
N LYS A 129 -0.35 -14.11 -0.62
CA LYS A 129 -0.25 -12.87 -1.41
C LYS A 129 0.31 -11.71 -0.57
N VAL A 130 -0.21 -11.48 0.62
CA VAL A 130 0.23 -10.42 1.53
C VAL A 130 1.66 -10.68 1.99
N CYS A 131 1.96 -11.90 2.43
CA CYS A 131 3.31 -12.30 2.82
C CYS A 131 4.30 -12.12 1.67
N GLY A 132 3.92 -12.51 0.45
CA GLY A 132 4.75 -12.35 -0.75
C GLY A 132 5.02 -10.88 -1.10
N GLU A 133 4.02 -10.01 -0.96
CA GLU A 133 4.18 -8.57 -1.19
C GLU A 133 5.12 -7.91 -0.18
N LEU A 134 4.99 -8.25 1.11
CA LEU A 134 5.89 -7.76 2.15
C LEU A 134 7.32 -8.27 1.94
N LEU A 135 7.47 -9.58 1.67
CA LEU A 135 8.76 -10.20 1.39
C LEU A 135 9.45 -9.53 0.19
N SER A 136 8.73 -9.36 -0.91
CA SER A 136 9.26 -8.73 -2.12
C SER A 136 9.75 -7.30 -1.85
N SER A 137 9.03 -6.54 -1.03
CA SER A 137 9.38 -5.16 -0.70
C SER A 137 10.68 -5.08 0.11
N VAL A 138 10.84 -5.90 1.14
CA VAL A 138 12.05 -5.90 1.97
C VAL A 138 13.27 -6.48 1.23
N GLU A 139 13.09 -7.48 0.37
CA GLU A 139 14.18 -8.02 -0.46
C GLU A 139 14.65 -7.01 -1.49
N MET A 140 13.76 -6.19 -2.06
CA MET A 140 14.13 -5.09 -2.96
C MET A 140 14.99 -4.05 -2.24
N GLY A 141 14.62 -3.65 -1.02
CA GLY A 141 15.42 -2.71 -0.21
C GLY A 141 16.81 -3.25 0.08
N ARG A 142 16.91 -4.54 0.38
CA ARG A 142 18.17 -5.21 0.64
C ARG A 142 19.07 -5.25 -0.59
N ALA A 143 18.52 -5.51 -1.77
CA ALA A 143 19.28 -5.51 -3.02
C ALA A 143 19.86 -4.13 -3.35
N ILE A 144 19.11 -3.05 -3.06
CA ILE A 144 19.55 -1.67 -3.26
C ILE A 144 20.67 -1.31 -2.27
N SER A 145 20.56 -1.75 -1.02
CA SER A 145 21.50 -1.41 0.06
C SER A 145 22.80 -2.21 0.02
N SER A 146 22.86 -3.31 -0.72
CA SER A 146 24.01 -4.20 -0.81
C SER A 146 24.30 -4.61 -2.26
N PRO A 147 24.78 -3.69 -3.11
CA PRO A 147 25.04 -3.97 -4.52
C PRO A 147 26.06 -5.10 -4.74
N ASP A 148 26.96 -5.35 -3.79
CA ASP A 148 27.92 -6.45 -3.85
C ASP A 148 27.27 -7.84 -3.87
N LEU A 149 26.07 -7.98 -3.32
CA LEU A 149 25.31 -9.25 -3.38
C LEU A 149 24.82 -9.57 -4.80
N LEU A 150 24.65 -8.58 -5.65
CA LEU A 150 24.30 -8.76 -7.07
C LEU A 150 25.49 -9.28 -7.88
N LEU A 151 26.73 -8.97 -7.46
CA LEU A 151 27.96 -9.42 -8.13
C LEU A 151 28.34 -10.85 -7.72
N LEU A 152 27.79 -11.38 -6.64
CA LEU A 152 28.07 -12.73 -6.14
C LEU A 152 27.09 -13.80 -6.66
N GLN A 153 26.11 -13.43 -7.49
CA GLN A 153 25.29 -14.44 -8.17
C GLN A 153 26.17 -15.13 -9.22
N PRO A 154 26.45 -16.45 -9.08
CA PRO A 154 27.15 -17.17 -10.11
C PRO A 154 26.32 -17.07 -11.39
N LEU A 155 26.94 -16.55 -12.46
CA LEU A 155 26.38 -16.60 -13.80
C LEU A 155 26.05 -18.07 -14.06
N THR A 156 24.77 -18.44 -13.95
CA THR A 156 24.33 -19.76 -14.39
C THR A 156 24.71 -19.89 -15.86
N PRO A 157 25.58 -20.85 -16.24
CA PRO A 157 25.95 -21.01 -17.64
C PRO A 157 24.67 -21.25 -18.44
N ALA A 158 24.54 -20.53 -19.55
CA ALA A 158 23.44 -20.71 -20.46
C ALA A 158 23.34 -22.20 -20.83
N PRO A 159 22.13 -22.79 -20.87
CA PRO A 159 21.95 -24.18 -21.26
C PRO A 159 22.56 -24.39 -22.64
N ALA A 160 23.42 -25.41 -22.76
CA ALA A 160 24.06 -25.77 -24.02
C ALA A 160 22.98 -26.05 -25.08
N PRO A 161 23.20 -25.60 -26.35
CA PRO A 161 22.23 -25.85 -27.40
C PRO A 161 21.99 -27.35 -27.58
N ALA A 162 20.73 -27.75 -27.52
CA ALA A 162 20.32 -29.13 -27.74
C ALA A 162 20.80 -29.59 -29.13
N LYS A 163 21.63 -30.64 -29.18
CA LYS A 163 22.00 -31.31 -30.44
C LYS A 163 20.68 -31.83 -31.07
N LYS A 164 20.36 -31.32 -32.25
CA LYS A 164 19.33 -31.90 -33.09
C LYS A 164 19.76 -33.31 -33.53
N PRO A 165 18.85 -34.25 -33.59
CA PRO A 165 19.08 -35.59 -34.11
C PRO A 165 19.34 -35.60 -35.61
#